data_1ee4df99219449ba87d40ceca40bdc73
#
_entry.id   1ee4df99219449ba87d40ceca40bdc73
#
_cell.length_a   1.000
_cell.length_b   1.000
_cell.length_c   1.000
_cell.angle_alpha   90.00
_cell.angle_beta   90.00
_cell.angle_gamma   90.00
#
_symmetry.space_group_name_H-M   'P 1'
#
loop_
_entity.id
_entity.type
_entity.pdbx_description
1 polymer ?
#
loop_
_entity_poly.entity_id
_entity_poly.type
_entity_poly.pdbx_seq_one_letter_code
_entity_poly.pdbx_strand_id
1 'polypeptide(L)'
;MLYLRCRRFFCLLSVFASVIIESQASWEEWWTYDGISGPSFWGLINPQWSLCSKGRRQSPINVEPDKLLFDPHLRPLHVDKHKVSGHLHNTGQSLVFRADREAKVRVNITGGPLAYHYQFEEIYIHYALDNNHGSEHRINNYAFPAEIQIYGFNAELYHNMSEAQHKSQGLVAVSLMVQLGDTPNPELRILTSTFNKVLYKGEKAQVRHLSVKELLPKTNGYMTYEGSTTHPGCWETAVWLILNKPIYITAQELYVLRKLMQGPDGTPKAPLGNNARPLQGLHHRTIRTNIDFRRRSDAKCPSMAKDMHYTDEFFFPANKWQDDGSLSHNVV
;
A
#
# COMPACT_ATOMS: atom_id res chain seq x y z
N MET A 1 20.50 -33.11 -53.65
CA MET A 1 19.60 -31.92 -53.58
C MET A 1 18.61 -31.94 -52.43
N LEU A 2 18.20 -33.07 -51.89
CA LEU A 2 17.25 -33.13 -50.74
C LEU A 2 17.87 -32.67 -49.42
N TYR A 3 19.12 -32.90 -49.15
CA TYR A 3 19.81 -32.58 -47.87
C TYR A 3 19.99 -31.07 -47.62
N LEU A 4 20.12 -30.27 -48.67
CA LEU A 4 20.26 -28.80 -48.55
C LEU A 4 18.92 -28.10 -48.30
N ARG A 5 17.80 -28.69 -48.72
CA ARG A 5 16.44 -28.13 -48.44
C ARG A 5 16.00 -28.37 -47.01
N CYS A 6 16.40 -29.48 -46.40
CA CYS A 6 16.05 -29.79 -45.01
C CYS A 6 16.78 -28.87 -44.01
N ARG A 7 18.03 -28.51 -44.28
CA ARG A 7 18.81 -27.61 -43.43
C ARG A 7 18.26 -26.16 -43.41
N ARG A 8 17.73 -25.69 -44.54
CA ARG A 8 17.09 -24.37 -44.62
C ARG A 8 15.72 -24.33 -43.90
N PHE A 9 14.97 -25.42 -43.92
CA PHE A 9 13.70 -25.53 -43.23
C PHE A 9 13.89 -25.58 -41.67
N PHE A 10 14.90 -26.30 -41.21
CA PHE A 10 15.24 -26.34 -39.78
C PHE A 10 15.77 -25.01 -39.24
N CYS A 11 16.58 -24.26 -40.03
CA CYS A 11 17.01 -22.93 -39.68
C CYS A 11 15.86 -21.91 -39.62
N LEU A 12 14.90 -21.99 -40.54
CA LEU A 12 13.71 -21.11 -40.51
C LEU A 12 12.79 -21.43 -39.34
N LEU A 13 12.58 -22.72 -39.01
CA LEU A 13 11.80 -23.11 -37.83
C LEU A 13 12.47 -22.70 -36.51
N SER A 14 13.81 -22.74 -36.41
CA SER A 14 14.54 -22.30 -35.21
C SER A 14 14.49 -20.77 -35.03
N VAL A 15 14.53 -20.01 -36.14
CA VAL A 15 14.38 -18.53 -36.10
C VAL A 15 12.94 -18.15 -35.73
N PHE A 16 11.92 -18.84 -36.25
CA PHE A 16 10.53 -18.63 -35.86
C PHE A 16 10.29 -19.01 -34.38
N ALA A 17 10.88 -20.09 -33.89
CA ALA A 17 10.79 -20.47 -32.48
C ALA A 17 11.46 -19.46 -31.55
N SER A 18 12.60 -18.88 -31.94
CA SER A 18 13.29 -17.85 -31.18
C SER A 18 12.50 -16.53 -31.14
N VAL A 19 11.86 -16.14 -32.24
CA VAL A 19 11.03 -14.92 -32.30
C VAL A 19 9.73 -15.08 -31.49
N ILE A 20 9.18 -16.28 -31.36
CA ILE A 20 8.00 -16.53 -30.52
C ILE A 20 8.35 -16.50 -29.02
N ILE A 21 9.59 -16.84 -28.65
CA ILE A 21 10.03 -16.81 -27.26
C ILE A 21 10.31 -15.38 -26.77
N GLU A 22 10.70 -14.46 -27.63
CA GLU A 22 10.93 -13.05 -27.26
C GLU A 22 9.66 -12.19 -27.17
N SER A 23 8.50 -12.67 -27.60
CA SER A 23 7.24 -11.89 -27.59
C SER A 23 6.27 -12.29 -26.47
N GLN A 24 6.73 -12.94 -25.42
CA GLN A 24 5.98 -12.95 -24.16
C GLN A 24 6.18 -11.59 -23.48
N ALA A 25 5.58 -10.55 -24.03
CA ALA A 25 5.26 -9.37 -23.24
C ALA A 25 4.46 -9.87 -22.04
N SER A 26 5.08 -9.86 -20.86
CA SER A 26 4.45 -10.34 -19.66
C SER A 26 3.24 -9.47 -19.42
N TRP A 27 2.05 -10.02 -19.44
CA TRP A 27 0.79 -9.33 -19.14
C TRP A 27 0.85 -8.61 -17.80
N GLU A 28 1.78 -8.98 -16.93
CA GLU A 28 2.09 -8.36 -15.64
C GLU A 28 2.56 -6.90 -15.76
N GLU A 29 3.04 -6.47 -16.92
CA GLU A 29 3.50 -5.09 -17.15
C GLU A 29 2.45 -4.15 -17.76
N TRP A 30 1.27 -4.67 -18.16
CA TRP A 30 0.30 -3.93 -18.98
C TRP A 30 -0.83 -3.26 -18.22
N TRP A 31 -0.71 -3.07 -16.95
CA TRP A 31 -1.70 -2.42 -16.13
C TRP A 31 -1.23 -1.06 -15.61
N THR A 32 -2.19 -0.20 -15.32
CA THR A 32 -1.99 1.14 -14.75
C THR A 32 -3.02 1.38 -13.65
N TYR A 33 -2.96 2.55 -13.01
CA TYR A 33 -4.01 3.00 -12.08
C TYR A 33 -5.06 3.89 -12.76
N ASP A 34 -4.93 4.19 -14.03
CA ASP A 34 -5.85 5.05 -14.81
C ASP A 34 -6.15 4.49 -16.20
N GLY A 35 -7.11 5.13 -16.90
CA GLY A 35 -7.46 4.83 -18.28
C GLY A 35 -7.96 3.39 -18.50
N ILE A 36 -7.76 2.90 -19.73
CA ILE A 36 -8.28 1.61 -20.20
C ILE A 36 -7.54 0.39 -19.64
N SER A 37 -6.42 0.59 -18.96
CA SER A 37 -5.68 -0.44 -18.24
C SER A 37 -5.73 -0.25 -16.70
N GLY A 38 -6.60 0.65 -16.25
CA GLY A 38 -6.80 0.96 -14.83
C GLY A 38 -7.67 -0.06 -14.09
N PRO A 39 -7.92 0.19 -12.79
CA PRO A 39 -8.56 -0.74 -11.86
C PRO A 39 -9.90 -1.31 -12.32
N SER A 40 -10.71 -0.53 -13.03
CA SER A 40 -12.00 -0.98 -13.57
C SER A 40 -11.86 -2.08 -14.63
N PHE A 41 -10.69 -2.22 -15.23
CA PHE A 41 -10.44 -3.15 -16.33
C PHE A 41 -9.50 -4.31 -15.95
N TRP A 42 -8.85 -4.28 -14.76
CA TRP A 42 -7.91 -5.32 -14.36
C TRP A 42 -8.45 -6.74 -14.51
N GLY A 43 -9.70 -6.98 -14.08
CA GLY A 43 -10.35 -8.29 -14.22
C GLY A 43 -10.70 -8.70 -15.68
N LEU A 44 -10.64 -7.75 -16.63
CA LEU A 44 -10.82 -8.00 -18.06
C LEU A 44 -9.47 -8.18 -18.77
N ILE A 45 -8.44 -7.47 -18.34
CA ILE A 45 -7.08 -7.54 -18.90
C ILE A 45 -6.50 -8.94 -18.72
N ASN A 46 -6.66 -9.52 -17.52
CA ASN A 46 -6.17 -10.85 -17.22
C ASN A 46 -7.25 -11.68 -16.51
N PRO A 47 -7.66 -12.83 -17.08
CA PRO A 47 -8.65 -13.72 -16.45
C PRO A 47 -8.29 -14.18 -15.03
N GLN A 48 -6.98 -14.28 -14.70
CA GLN A 48 -6.52 -14.62 -13.36
C GLN A 48 -6.80 -13.50 -12.33
N TRP A 49 -7.05 -12.28 -12.79
CA TRP A 49 -7.41 -11.13 -11.96
C TRP A 49 -8.92 -10.91 -11.86
N SER A 50 -9.72 -11.91 -12.18
CA SER A 50 -11.19 -11.80 -12.19
C SER A 50 -11.77 -11.35 -10.85
N LEU A 51 -11.11 -11.59 -9.73
CA LEU A 51 -11.51 -11.09 -8.41
C LEU A 51 -11.51 -9.55 -8.34
N CYS A 52 -10.72 -8.84 -9.17
CA CYS A 52 -10.72 -7.38 -9.19
C CYS A 52 -12.09 -6.80 -9.53
N SER A 53 -12.90 -7.52 -10.32
CA SER A 53 -14.25 -7.09 -10.73
C SER A 53 -15.37 -7.90 -10.09
N LYS A 54 -15.12 -9.15 -9.65
CA LYS A 54 -16.15 -10.07 -9.14
C LYS A 54 -16.06 -10.30 -7.64
N GLY A 55 -14.95 -9.92 -7.02
CA GLY A 55 -14.71 -10.11 -5.59
C GLY A 55 -15.67 -9.29 -4.73
N ARG A 56 -15.96 -9.79 -3.53
CA ARG A 56 -16.85 -9.14 -2.58
C ARG A 56 -16.15 -8.70 -1.28
N ARG A 57 -14.89 -9.12 -1.09
CA ARG A 57 -14.05 -8.70 0.03
C ARG A 57 -12.90 -7.84 -0.45
N GLN A 58 -13.20 -6.92 -1.35
CA GLN A 58 -12.19 -6.08 -2.00
C GLN A 58 -11.70 -4.94 -1.12
N SER A 59 -10.47 -4.50 -1.37
CA SER A 59 -9.78 -3.35 -0.76
C SER A 59 -9.35 -2.38 -1.85
N PRO A 60 -9.15 -1.09 -1.52
CA PRO A 60 -9.29 -0.44 -0.21
C PRO A 60 -10.76 -0.11 0.14
N ILE A 61 -10.99 0.35 1.37
CA ILE A 61 -12.31 0.75 1.84
C ILE A 61 -12.28 2.14 2.52
N ASN A 62 -13.45 2.75 2.68
CA ASN A 62 -13.63 3.87 3.60
C ASN A 62 -13.95 3.34 5.00
N VAL A 63 -13.20 3.77 5.99
CA VAL A 63 -13.44 3.47 7.40
C VAL A 63 -14.27 4.59 8.00
N GLU A 64 -15.46 4.26 8.45
CA GLU A 64 -16.33 5.20 9.16
C GLU A 64 -16.21 4.92 10.68
N PRO A 65 -15.60 5.81 11.46
CA PRO A 65 -15.37 5.59 12.89
C PRO A 65 -16.63 5.22 13.67
N ASP A 66 -17.76 5.86 13.37
CA ASP A 66 -19.03 5.59 14.04
C ASP A 66 -19.61 4.20 13.79
N LYS A 67 -19.15 3.53 12.75
CA LYS A 67 -19.59 2.17 12.37
C LYS A 67 -18.65 1.07 12.83
N LEU A 68 -17.57 1.42 13.51
CA LEU A 68 -16.60 0.43 14.02
C LEU A 68 -17.21 -0.42 15.14
N LEU A 69 -16.91 -1.71 15.11
CA LEU A 69 -17.26 -2.64 16.18
C LEU A 69 -16.08 -2.79 17.14
N PHE A 70 -16.26 -2.34 18.38
CA PHE A 70 -15.27 -2.58 19.43
C PHE A 70 -15.19 -4.06 19.77
N ASP A 71 -13.97 -4.60 19.75
CA ASP A 71 -13.67 -6.00 20.10
C ASP A 71 -12.56 -6.00 21.17
N PRO A 72 -12.91 -6.30 22.45
CA PRO A 72 -11.95 -6.30 23.55
C PRO A 72 -10.92 -7.43 23.47
N HIS A 73 -11.13 -8.44 22.63
CA HIS A 73 -10.22 -9.57 22.46
C HIS A 73 -9.08 -9.27 21.45
N LEU A 74 -9.15 -8.15 20.74
CA LEU A 74 -8.08 -7.73 19.83
C LEU A 74 -6.84 -7.31 20.61
N ARG A 75 -5.77 -8.09 20.45
CA ARG A 75 -4.48 -7.86 21.11
C ARG A 75 -3.70 -6.74 20.41
N PRO A 76 -2.70 -6.13 21.07
CA PRO A 76 -1.76 -5.23 20.39
C PRO A 76 -1.03 -5.93 19.25
N LEU A 77 -0.79 -5.19 18.17
CA LEU A 77 0.09 -5.64 17.08
C LEU A 77 1.53 -5.71 17.60
N HIS A 78 2.22 -6.78 17.25
CA HIS A 78 3.62 -6.96 17.55
C HIS A 78 4.42 -7.15 16.27
N VAL A 79 5.53 -6.39 16.12
CA VAL A 79 6.50 -6.52 15.04
C VAL A 79 7.89 -6.67 15.65
N ASP A 80 8.67 -7.61 15.15
CA ASP A 80 10.03 -7.86 15.62
C ASP A 80 10.92 -6.62 15.48
N LYS A 81 11.87 -6.45 16.41
CA LYS A 81 12.78 -5.29 16.45
C LYS A 81 13.94 -5.37 15.47
N HIS A 82 14.08 -6.48 14.75
CA HIS A 82 15.18 -6.67 13.82
C HIS A 82 15.12 -5.68 12.66
N LYS A 83 16.30 -5.25 12.23
CA LYS A 83 16.43 -4.41 11.03
C LYS A 83 16.64 -5.27 9.81
N VAL A 84 15.99 -4.90 8.71
CA VAL A 84 16.10 -5.58 7.43
C VAL A 84 16.84 -4.72 6.42
N SER A 85 17.48 -5.38 5.46
CA SER A 85 17.99 -4.75 4.24
C SER A 85 17.20 -5.24 3.05
N GLY A 86 17.23 -4.48 1.97
CA GLY A 86 16.48 -4.79 0.78
C GLY A 86 16.69 -3.73 -0.30
N HIS A 87 15.82 -3.71 -1.28
CA HIS A 87 15.89 -2.80 -2.40
C HIS A 87 14.58 -2.05 -2.59
N LEU A 88 14.69 -0.73 -2.68
CA LEU A 88 13.61 0.12 -3.16
C LEU A 88 13.61 0.11 -4.68
N HIS A 89 12.47 -0.16 -5.30
CA HIS A 89 12.33 -0.35 -6.73
C HIS A 89 11.19 0.49 -7.29
N ASN A 90 11.47 1.29 -8.29
CA ASN A 90 10.46 1.93 -9.11
C ASN A 90 10.01 0.95 -10.21
N THR A 91 8.80 0.42 -10.07
CA THR A 91 8.22 -0.54 -11.02
C THR A 91 7.58 0.14 -12.24
N GLY A 92 7.43 1.46 -12.20
CA GLY A 92 6.65 2.24 -13.17
C GLY A 92 5.15 2.32 -12.86
N GLN A 93 4.65 1.48 -11.96
CA GLN A 93 3.29 1.55 -11.40
C GLN A 93 3.29 1.91 -9.92
N SER A 94 4.30 1.46 -9.18
CA SER A 94 4.43 1.67 -7.75
C SER A 94 5.89 1.78 -7.35
N LEU A 95 6.13 2.42 -6.22
CA LEU A 95 7.41 2.37 -5.53
C LEU A 95 7.33 1.30 -4.46
N VAL A 96 8.17 0.27 -4.55
CA VAL A 96 8.10 -0.92 -3.70
C VAL A 96 9.46 -1.19 -3.06
N PHE A 97 9.50 -1.29 -1.74
CA PHE A 97 10.64 -1.87 -1.04
C PHE A 97 10.43 -3.38 -0.90
N ARG A 98 11.43 -4.17 -1.23
CA ARG A 98 11.45 -5.63 -1.02
C ARG A 98 12.62 -6.02 -0.16
N ALA A 99 12.34 -6.82 0.88
CA ALA A 99 13.37 -7.36 1.74
C ALA A 99 14.24 -8.37 0.99
N ASP A 100 15.51 -8.41 1.34
CA ASP A 100 16.46 -9.39 0.76
C ASP A 100 16.06 -10.81 1.20
N ARG A 101 15.76 -11.66 0.24
CA ARG A 101 15.29 -13.05 0.48
C ARG A 101 16.33 -13.93 1.16
N GLU A 102 17.60 -13.66 0.92
CA GLU A 102 18.72 -14.43 1.49
C GLU A 102 19.14 -13.92 2.87
N ALA A 103 18.46 -12.88 3.41
CA ALA A 103 18.78 -12.36 4.72
C ALA A 103 18.55 -13.41 5.80
N LYS A 104 19.56 -13.59 6.67
CA LYS A 104 19.48 -14.53 7.82
C LYS A 104 18.45 -14.10 8.85
N VAL A 105 18.14 -12.80 8.90
CA VAL A 105 17.24 -12.20 9.87
C VAL A 105 15.89 -11.95 9.20
N ARG A 106 14.85 -12.50 9.78
CA ARG A 106 13.46 -12.31 9.35
C ARG A 106 12.74 -11.44 10.38
N VAL A 107 11.77 -10.67 9.94
CA VAL A 107 10.91 -9.85 10.78
C VAL A 107 9.51 -10.44 10.75
N ASN A 108 8.97 -10.79 11.90
CA ASN A 108 7.62 -11.32 12.01
C ASN A 108 6.65 -10.24 12.48
N ILE A 109 5.43 -10.35 11.98
CA ILE A 109 4.27 -9.56 12.34
C ILE A 109 3.29 -10.52 13.01
N THR A 110 2.91 -10.24 14.26
CA THR A 110 2.08 -11.11 15.10
C THR A 110 1.12 -10.30 15.97
N GLY A 111 0.25 -10.97 16.69
CA GLY A 111 -0.73 -10.29 17.55
C GLY A 111 -1.88 -9.69 16.75
N GLY A 112 -2.51 -8.64 17.28
CA GLY A 112 -3.71 -8.10 16.64
C GLY A 112 -4.80 -9.16 16.43
N PRO A 113 -5.42 -9.22 15.26
CA PRO A 113 -6.40 -10.25 14.87
C PRO A 113 -5.74 -11.53 14.32
N LEU A 114 -4.39 -11.57 14.26
CA LEU A 114 -3.66 -12.62 13.58
C LEU A 114 -3.56 -13.89 14.42
N ALA A 115 -3.85 -15.02 13.81
CA ALA A 115 -3.73 -16.34 14.43
C ALA A 115 -2.35 -16.99 14.23
N TYR A 116 -1.56 -16.48 13.29
CA TYR A 116 -0.28 -17.02 12.85
C TYR A 116 0.81 -15.97 12.88
N HIS A 117 2.08 -16.38 12.66
CA HIS A 117 3.21 -15.51 12.41
C HIS A 117 3.29 -15.20 10.92
N TYR A 118 3.32 -13.90 10.60
CA TYR A 118 3.47 -13.43 9.22
C TYR A 118 4.86 -12.86 9.04
N GLN A 119 5.61 -13.41 8.11
CA GLN A 119 6.94 -12.89 7.77
C GLN A 119 6.78 -11.65 6.89
N PHE A 120 7.39 -10.55 7.29
CA PHE A 120 7.47 -9.33 6.48
C PHE A 120 8.20 -9.60 5.16
N GLU A 121 7.68 -9.08 4.05
CA GLU A 121 8.27 -9.25 2.71
C GLU A 121 8.46 -7.92 1.99
N GLU A 122 7.44 -7.05 1.91
CA GLU A 122 7.50 -5.86 1.09
C GLU A 122 6.68 -4.67 1.64
N ILE A 123 7.04 -3.46 1.16
CA ILE A 123 6.33 -2.21 1.46
C ILE A 123 5.95 -1.55 0.15
N TYR A 124 4.67 -1.23 -0.04
CA TYR A 124 4.16 -0.40 -1.11
C TYR A 124 3.98 1.04 -0.64
N ILE A 125 4.25 2.00 -1.51
CA ILE A 125 4.03 3.42 -1.24
C ILE A 125 3.01 3.95 -2.24
N HIS A 126 1.85 4.34 -1.73
CA HIS A 126 0.77 4.98 -2.49
C HIS A 126 0.77 6.47 -2.22
N TYR A 127 0.65 7.28 -3.26
CA TYR A 127 0.64 8.74 -3.17
C TYR A 127 0.03 9.37 -4.40
N ALA A 128 -0.39 10.62 -4.27
CA ALA A 128 -0.89 11.41 -5.39
C ALA A 128 0.02 12.61 -5.68
N LEU A 129 -0.20 13.23 -6.83
CA LEU A 129 0.46 14.47 -7.21
C LEU A 129 -0.06 15.69 -6.43
N ASP A 130 -1.21 15.55 -5.78
CA ASP A 130 -1.78 16.51 -4.81
C ASP A 130 -1.85 15.92 -3.40
N ASN A 131 -2.33 16.70 -2.42
CA ASN A 131 -2.37 16.27 -1.02
C ASN A 131 -3.68 15.59 -0.60
N ASN A 132 -4.68 15.50 -1.49
CA ASN A 132 -6.05 15.12 -1.13
C ASN A 132 -6.46 13.73 -1.64
N HIS A 133 -5.58 13.02 -2.36
CA HIS A 133 -5.95 11.79 -3.07
C HIS A 133 -4.91 10.67 -2.97
N GLY A 134 -3.90 10.77 -2.10
CA GLY A 134 -2.73 9.87 -2.10
C GLY A 134 -2.97 8.51 -1.46
N SER A 135 -3.77 8.44 -0.39
CA SER A 135 -4.05 7.17 0.27
C SER A 135 -5.10 6.36 -0.48
N GLU A 136 -4.96 5.03 -0.44
CA GLU A 136 -5.96 4.09 -0.94
C GLU A 136 -7.14 3.97 0.03
N HIS A 137 -6.87 3.69 1.31
CA HIS A 137 -7.89 3.75 2.35
C HIS A 137 -8.25 5.19 2.66
N ARG A 138 -9.50 5.37 3.06
CA ARG A 138 -9.99 6.64 3.60
C ARG A 138 -10.54 6.42 5.00
N ILE A 139 -10.47 7.48 5.80
CA ILE A 139 -11.08 7.51 7.13
C ILE A 139 -12.05 8.67 7.15
N ASN A 140 -13.32 8.37 7.40
CA ASN A 140 -14.43 9.33 7.32
C ASN A 140 -14.45 10.11 5.97
N ASN A 141 -14.24 9.39 4.85
CA ASN A 141 -14.08 9.92 3.48
C ASN A 141 -12.85 10.81 3.24
N TYR A 142 -12.03 11.05 4.27
CA TYR A 142 -10.79 11.81 4.12
C TYR A 142 -9.68 10.92 3.55
N ALA A 143 -9.04 11.39 2.48
CA ALA A 143 -7.83 10.79 1.93
C ALA A 143 -6.58 11.56 2.38
N PHE A 144 -5.52 10.82 2.67
CA PHE A 144 -4.23 11.35 3.11
C PHE A 144 -3.30 11.60 1.93
N PRO A 145 -2.27 12.46 2.08
CA PRO A 145 -1.27 12.70 1.02
C PRO A 145 -0.58 11.44 0.50
N ALA A 146 -0.42 10.43 1.36
CA ALA A 146 0.14 9.14 1.00
C ALA A 146 -0.31 8.04 1.98
N GLU A 147 -0.09 6.79 1.60
CA GLU A 147 -0.28 5.60 2.43
C GLU A 147 0.90 4.64 2.23
N ILE A 148 1.42 4.10 3.32
CA ILE A 148 2.41 3.05 3.29
C ILE A 148 1.75 1.75 3.70
N GLN A 149 1.87 0.72 2.85
CA GLN A 149 1.32 -0.59 3.09
C GLN A 149 2.44 -1.61 3.28
N ILE A 150 2.49 -2.21 4.47
CA ILE A 150 3.47 -3.21 4.85
C ILE A 150 2.84 -4.58 4.71
N TYR A 151 3.37 -5.40 3.80
CA TYR A 151 2.87 -6.74 3.54
C TYR A 151 3.78 -7.81 4.17
N GLY A 152 3.12 -8.81 4.74
CA GLY A 152 3.74 -10.05 5.18
C GLY A 152 2.91 -11.25 4.76
N PHE A 153 3.57 -12.40 4.61
CA PHE A 153 2.91 -13.66 4.29
C PHE A 153 2.95 -14.63 5.47
N ASN A 154 1.96 -15.50 5.56
CA ASN A 154 1.86 -16.52 6.57
C ASN A 154 2.95 -17.58 6.39
N ALA A 155 4.04 -17.45 7.14
CA ALA A 155 5.21 -18.31 7.03
C ALA A 155 5.05 -19.65 7.76
N GLU A 156 3.98 -19.84 8.54
CA GLU A 156 3.66 -21.13 9.16
C GLU A 156 2.93 -22.08 8.19
N LEU A 157 2.14 -21.52 7.27
CA LEU A 157 1.34 -22.32 6.33
C LEU A 157 1.92 -22.37 4.92
N TYR A 158 2.72 -21.37 4.52
CA TYR A 158 3.18 -21.20 3.14
C TYR A 158 4.67 -20.89 3.08
N HIS A 159 5.31 -21.32 2.00
CA HIS A 159 6.77 -21.20 1.86
C HIS A 159 7.23 -19.81 1.39
N ASN A 160 6.38 -19.06 0.72
CA ASN A 160 6.70 -17.74 0.17
C ASN A 160 5.44 -16.91 -0.12
N MET A 161 5.67 -15.62 -0.39
CA MET A 161 4.61 -14.66 -0.72
C MET A 161 3.81 -15.06 -1.96
N SER A 162 4.47 -15.59 -3.00
CA SER A 162 3.81 -15.97 -4.25
C SER A 162 2.81 -17.11 -4.08
N GLU A 163 3.06 -18.03 -3.16
CA GLU A 163 2.11 -19.08 -2.79
C GLU A 163 1.00 -18.51 -1.89
N ALA A 164 1.39 -17.80 -0.84
CA ALA A 164 0.48 -17.31 0.19
C ALA A 164 -0.60 -16.36 -0.34
N GLN A 165 -0.26 -15.51 -1.30
CA GLN A 165 -1.19 -14.50 -1.84
C GLN A 165 -2.46 -15.11 -2.46
N HIS A 166 -2.43 -16.37 -2.88
CA HIS A 166 -3.57 -17.08 -3.45
C HIS A 166 -4.34 -17.93 -2.43
N LYS A 167 -3.90 -17.97 -1.18
CA LYS A 167 -4.38 -18.91 -0.16
C LYS A 167 -5.06 -18.19 1.00
N SER A 168 -6.02 -18.87 1.61
CA SER A 168 -6.71 -18.37 2.79
C SER A 168 -5.73 -18.03 3.92
N GLN A 169 -5.97 -16.93 4.63
CA GLN A 169 -5.09 -16.43 5.70
C GLN A 169 -3.63 -16.25 5.24
N GLY A 170 -3.45 -16.02 3.94
CA GLY A 170 -2.13 -15.95 3.33
C GLY A 170 -1.36 -14.69 3.66
N LEU A 171 -2.06 -13.55 3.73
CA LEU A 171 -1.41 -12.24 3.84
C LEU A 171 -1.88 -11.46 5.06
N VAL A 172 -0.96 -10.67 5.59
CA VAL A 172 -1.26 -9.51 6.44
C VAL A 172 -0.84 -8.24 5.71
N ALA A 173 -1.64 -7.19 5.84
CA ALA A 173 -1.33 -5.86 5.34
C ALA A 173 -1.54 -4.82 6.46
N VAL A 174 -0.47 -4.11 6.80
CA VAL A 174 -0.52 -3.01 7.79
C VAL A 174 -0.47 -1.69 7.05
N SER A 175 -1.54 -0.90 7.19
CA SER A 175 -1.69 0.41 6.57
C SER A 175 -1.28 1.51 7.52
N LEU A 176 -0.39 2.39 7.06
CA LEU A 176 0.07 3.60 7.72
C LEU A 176 -0.39 4.81 6.90
N MET A 177 -1.29 5.60 7.45
CA MET A 177 -1.62 6.89 6.84
C MET A 177 -0.42 7.83 6.97
N VAL A 178 -0.12 8.58 5.90
CA VAL A 178 1.00 9.52 5.87
C VAL A 178 0.45 10.94 5.76
N GLN A 179 0.82 11.78 6.72
CA GLN A 179 0.40 13.18 6.79
C GLN A 179 1.62 14.11 6.65
N LEU A 180 1.40 15.32 6.15
CA LEU A 180 2.42 16.34 6.14
C LEU A 180 2.73 16.84 7.55
N GLY A 181 4.01 17.03 7.84
CA GLY A 181 4.45 17.56 9.12
C GLY A 181 5.92 17.95 9.10
N ASP A 182 6.31 18.80 10.05
CA ASP A 182 7.68 19.34 10.14
C ASP A 182 8.66 18.33 10.74
N THR A 183 8.15 17.35 11.48
CA THR A 183 8.98 16.30 12.12
C THR A 183 8.66 14.95 11.46
N PRO A 184 9.44 14.53 10.44
CA PRO A 184 9.19 13.28 9.73
C PRO A 184 9.53 12.07 10.59
N ASN A 185 8.91 10.92 10.27
CA ASN A 185 9.27 9.65 10.88
C ASN A 185 10.74 9.31 10.54
N PRO A 186 11.62 9.06 11.55
CA PRO A 186 13.04 8.81 11.30
C PRO A 186 13.33 7.58 10.44
N GLU A 187 12.53 6.52 10.53
CA GLU A 187 12.71 5.31 9.71
C GLU A 187 12.19 5.54 8.29
N LEU A 188 11.14 6.33 8.11
CA LEU A 188 10.68 6.75 6.78
C LEU A 188 11.79 7.49 6.03
N ARG A 189 12.61 8.28 6.72
CA ARG A 189 13.76 8.99 6.11
C ARG A 189 14.80 8.04 5.51
N ILE A 190 14.91 6.81 5.99
CA ILE A 190 15.79 5.80 5.38
C ILE A 190 15.31 5.48 3.97
N LEU A 191 13.99 5.40 3.75
CA LEU A 191 13.40 5.20 2.42
C LEU A 191 13.46 6.48 1.58
N THR A 192 13.03 7.63 2.13
CA THR A 192 12.94 8.89 1.37
C THR A 192 14.31 9.38 0.89
N SER A 193 15.39 9.10 1.64
CA SER A 193 16.76 9.42 1.24
C SER A 193 17.24 8.70 -0.03
N THR A 194 16.53 7.65 -0.44
CA THR A 194 16.87 6.87 -1.63
C THR A 194 16.00 7.20 -2.85
N PHE A 195 14.95 8.02 -2.72
CA PHE A 195 14.01 8.32 -3.80
C PHE A 195 14.70 8.90 -5.05
N ASN A 196 15.69 9.77 -4.88
CA ASN A 196 16.46 10.34 -6.00
C ASN A 196 17.28 9.28 -6.79
N LYS A 197 17.42 8.07 -6.26
CA LYS A 197 18.15 6.97 -6.91
C LYS A 197 17.24 6.00 -7.67
N VAL A 198 15.95 6.26 -7.66
CA VAL A 198 14.93 5.41 -8.29
C VAL A 198 13.91 6.26 -9.06
N LEU A 199 14.41 7.32 -9.74
CA LEU A 199 13.58 8.27 -10.46
C LEU A 199 12.80 7.62 -11.61
N TYR A 200 13.41 6.64 -12.28
CA TYR A 200 12.86 6.06 -13.49
C TYR A 200 12.45 4.58 -13.29
N LYS A 201 11.49 4.13 -14.11
CA LYS A 201 11.08 2.72 -14.14
C LYS A 201 12.28 1.79 -14.31
N GLY A 202 12.33 0.76 -13.48
CA GLY A 202 13.37 -0.27 -13.50
C GLY A 202 14.54 0.01 -12.55
N GLU A 203 14.70 1.25 -12.10
CA GLU A 203 15.76 1.59 -11.16
C GLU A 203 15.53 0.98 -9.78
N LYS A 204 16.64 0.57 -9.15
CA LYS A 204 16.68 -0.05 -7.82
C LYS A 204 17.75 0.62 -6.96
N ALA A 205 17.42 0.90 -5.71
CA ALA A 205 18.37 1.43 -4.74
C ALA A 205 18.40 0.54 -3.50
N GLN A 206 19.61 0.22 -3.04
CA GLN A 206 19.76 -0.56 -1.81
C GLN A 206 19.37 0.29 -0.59
N VAL A 207 18.55 -0.30 0.27
CA VAL A 207 18.14 0.24 1.57
C VAL A 207 18.67 -0.71 2.64
N ARG A 208 19.35 -0.16 3.65
CA ARG A 208 19.97 -0.95 4.72
C ARG A 208 19.41 -0.54 6.08
N HIS A 209 19.33 -1.52 6.98
CA HIS A 209 18.99 -1.30 8.39
C HIS A 209 17.62 -0.66 8.64
N LEU A 210 16.62 -0.93 7.79
CA LEU A 210 15.25 -0.47 7.99
C LEU A 210 14.60 -1.26 9.14
N SER A 211 14.07 -0.57 10.13
CA SER A 211 13.27 -1.16 11.20
C SER A 211 11.78 -1.04 10.88
N VAL A 212 11.15 -2.14 10.50
CA VAL A 212 9.70 -2.15 10.26
C VAL A 212 8.93 -1.71 11.51
N LYS A 213 9.39 -2.12 12.68
CA LYS A 213 8.79 -1.73 13.96
C LYS A 213 8.84 -0.23 14.23
N GLU A 214 9.99 0.41 14.00
CA GLU A 214 10.18 1.85 14.27
C GLU A 214 9.51 2.72 13.17
N LEU A 215 9.18 2.14 12.02
CA LEU A 215 8.37 2.79 10.99
C LEU A 215 6.92 2.99 11.47
N LEU A 216 6.40 2.10 12.33
CA LEU A 216 5.05 2.19 12.85
C LEU A 216 4.89 3.40 13.78
N PRO A 217 3.73 4.08 13.75
CA PRO A 217 3.43 5.14 14.72
C PRO A 217 3.32 4.56 16.14
N LYS A 218 3.61 5.37 17.14
CA LYS A 218 3.48 5.00 18.56
C LYS A 218 2.00 4.94 18.96
N THR A 219 1.35 3.84 18.59
CA THR A 219 -0.03 3.53 18.97
C THR A 219 -0.22 2.03 19.13
N ASN A 220 -1.11 1.61 20.02
CA ASN A 220 -1.62 0.25 20.10
C ASN A 220 -3.03 0.14 19.49
N GLY A 221 -3.64 1.28 19.12
CA GLY A 221 -4.96 1.33 18.50
C GLY A 221 -4.89 1.04 17.00
N TYR A 222 -5.85 0.28 16.50
CA TYR A 222 -5.98 -0.01 15.07
C TYR A 222 -7.42 -0.42 14.73
N MET A 223 -7.74 -0.33 13.44
CA MET A 223 -8.94 -0.90 12.83
C MET A 223 -8.54 -2.10 11.98
N THR A 224 -9.37 -3.15 11.94
CA THR A 224 -9.06 -4.37 11.19
C THR A 224 -10.27 -4.92 10.46
N TYR A 225 -10.02 -5.45 9.26
CA TYR A 225 -11.03 -6.11 8.44
C TYR A 225 -10.36 -7.13 7.49
N GLU A 226 -11.14 -8.09 7.00
CA GLU A 226 -10.72 -9.01 5.95
C GLU A 226 -10.92 -8.36 4.57
N GLY A 227 -9.88 -8.36 3.76
CA GLY A 227 -9.88 -7.70 2.47
C GLY A 227 -9.01 -8.38 1.43
N SER A 228 -8.64 -7.61 0.42
CA SER A 228 -7.81 -8.06 -0.68
C SER A 228 -6.51 -7.27 -0.79
N THR A 229 -5.59 -7.76 -1.65
CA THR A 229 -4.55 -6.90 -2.18
C THR A 229 -5.17 -5.78 -3.01
N THR A 230 -4.54 -4.61 -3.07
CA THR A 230 -5.01 -3.43 -3.78
C THR A 230 -4.36 -3.26 -5.16
N HIS A 231 -3.45 -4.14 -5.52
CA HIS A 231 -2.84 -4.26 -6.84
C HIS A 231 -3.47 -5.43 -7.63
N PRO A 232 -3.23 -5.55 -8.96
CA PRO A 232 -3.79 -6.60 -9.79
C PRO A 232 -3.60 -8.01 -9.25
N GLY A 233 -4.62 -8.84 -9.47
CA GLY A 233 -4.87 -10.10 -8.77
C GLY A 233 -5.99 -9.93 -7.75
N CYS A 234 -5.95 -8.85 -6.95
CA CYS A 234 -7.00 -8.46 -6.00
C CYS A 234 -7.44 -9.65 -5.12
N TRP A 235 -6.46 -10.48 -4.69
CA TRP A 235 -6.74 -11.71 -3.94
C TRP A 235 -7.30 -11.42 -2.56
N GLU A 236 -8.42 -12.00 -2.24
CA GLU A 236 -9.18 -11.81 -1.00
C GLU A 236 -8.62 -12.62 0.17
N THR A 237 -7.33 -12.49 0.41
CA THR A 237 -6.52 -13.29 1.33
C THR A 237 -5.81 -12.45 2.39
N ALA A 238 -6.05 -11.14 2.40
CA ALA A 238 -5.36 -10.20 3.27
C ALA A 238 -6.18 -9.87 4.52
N VAL A 239 -5.54 -9.92 5.68
CA VAL A 239 -6.03 -9.30 6.92
C VAL A 239 -5.42 -7.92 7.02
N TRP A 240 -6.26 -6.90 6.99
CA TRP A 240 -5.85 -5.50 7.08
C TRP A 240 -5.83 -5.00 8.52
N LEU A 241 -4.77 -4.26 8.86
CA LEU A 241 -4.66 -3.50 10.10
C LEU A 241 -4.33 -2.04 9.73
N ILE A 242 -5.27 -1.12 9.98
CA ILE A 242 -5.09 0.31 9.75
C ILE A 242 -4.76 0.94 11.11
N LEU A 243 -3.57 1.50 11.25
CA LEU A 243 -3.11 2.02 12.54
C LEU A 243 -3.77 3.37 12.88
N ASN A 244 -4.12 3.54 14.16
CA ASN A 244 -4.88 4.71 14.68
C ASN A 244 -4.03 5.96 14.88
N LYS A 245 -2.94 6.11 14.16
CA LYS A 245 -2.16 7.36 14.07
C LYS A 245 -1.46 7.41 12.73
N PRO A 246 -1.33 8.58 12.11
CA PRO A 246 -0.49 8.74 10.94
C PRO A 246 0.99 8.72 11.32
N ILE A 247 1.83 8.50 10.33
CA ILE A 247 3.22 8.91 10.35
C ILE A 247 3.38 10.18 9.52
N TYR A 248 4.49 10.87 9.67
CA TYR A 248 4.68 12.17 9.05
C TYR A 248 5.80 12.15 8.02
N ILE A 249 5.59 12.89 6.93
CA ILE A 249 6.56 13.17 5.86
C ILE A 249 6.66 14.68 5.68
N THR A 250 7.85 15.19 5.37
CA THR A 250 8.00 16.61 5.06
C THR A 250 7.50 16.94 3.66
N ALA A 251 7.14 18.20 3.43
CA ALA A 251 6.77 18.69 2.09
C ALA A 251 7.90 18.47 1.07
N GLN A 252 9.16 18.61 1.49
CA GLN A 252 10.33 18.38 0.65
C GLN A 252 10.47 16.91 0.25
N GLU A 253 10.30 15.97 1.18
CA GLU A 253 10.37 14.52 0.88
C GLU A 253 9.22 14.08 -0.04
N LEU A 254 8.00 14.59 0.20
CA LEU A 254 6.85 14.33 -0.66
C LEU A 254 7.04 14.93 -2.06
N TYR A 255 7.66 16.10 -2.16
CA TYR A 255 8.01 16.70 -3.44
C TYR A 255 8.99 15.83 -4.24
N VAL A 256 10.01 15.26 -3.58
CA VAL A 256 10.94 14.33 -4.24
C VAL A 256 10.23 13.07 -4.70
N LEU A 257 9.33 12.51 -3.89
CA LEU A 257 8.51 11.36 -4.26
C LEU A 257 7.68 11.62 -5.53
N ARG A 258 7.13 12.83 -5.67
CA ARG A 258 6.33 13.25 -6.83
C ARG A 258 7.13 13.48 -8.12
N LYS A 259 8.46 13.42 -8.06
CA LYS A 259 9.33 13.49 -9.26
C LYS A 259 9.56 12.13 -9.92
N LEU A 260 9.20 11.04 -9.27
CA LEU A 260 9.37 9.70 -9.83
C LEU A 260 8.58 9.55 -11.12
N MET A 261 9.12 8.80 -12.09
CA MET A 261 8.55 8.66 -13.43
C MET A 261 8.08 7.24 -13.69
N GLN A 262 7.03 7.10 -14.50
CA GLN A 262 6.45 5.82 -14.90
C GLN A 262 7.25 5.10 -15.99
N GLY A 263 8.10 5.79 -16.72
CA GLY A 263 8.92 5.26 -17.80
C GLY A 263 10.39 5.16 -17.42
N PRO A 264 11.20 4.44 -18.23
CA PRO A 264 12.65 4.44 -18.08
C PRO A 264 13.26 5.79 -18.47
N ASP A 265 14.52 6.03 -18.13
CA ASP A 265 15.20 7.32 -18.35
C ASP A 265 15.08 7.86 -19.78
N GLY A 266 15.26 7.01 -20.79
CA GLY A 266 15.13 7.41 -22.20
C GLY A 266 13.71 7.79 -22.64
N THR A 267 12.67 7.34 -21.93
CA THR A 267 11.25 7.62 -22.19
C THR A 267 10.46 7.73 -20.87
N PRO A 268 10.60 8.86 -20.14
CA PRO A 268 10.12 8.97 -18.77
C PRO A 268 8.59 8.82 -18.59
N LYS A 269 7.81 9.08 -19.67
CA LYS A 269 6.34 9.11 -19.64
C LYS A 269 5.81 10.17 -18.68
N ALA A 270 4.74 9.85 -17.93
CA ALA A 270 4.14 10.69 -16.92
C ALA A 270 4.84 10.53 -15.55
N PRO A 271 4.69 11.49 -14.63
CA PRO A 271 5.09 11.29 -13.24
C PRO A 271 4.41 10.06 -12.65
N LEU A 272 5.17 9.28 -11.86
CA LEU A 272 4.62 8.22 -11.05
C LEU A 272 3.85 8.87 -9.89
N GLY A 273 2.60 8.55 -9.77
CA GLY A 273 1.72 9.10 -8.74
C GLY A 273 0.28 8.76 -9.08
N ASN A 274 -0.67 9.13 -8.22
CA ASN A 274 -2.07 8.74 -8.34
C ASN A 274 -2.22 7.21 -8.45
N ASN A 275 -1.34 6.49 -7.76
CA ASN A 275 -1.27 5.03 -7.77
C ASN A 275 -2.18 4.41 -6.69
N ALA A 276 -3.37 4.95 -6.54
CA ALA A 276 -4.38 4.51 -5.60
C ALA A 276 -5.55 3.85 -6.34
N ARG A 277 -5.92 2.65 -5.90
CA ARG A 277 -7.12 1.96 -6.38
C ARG A 277 -8.36 2.67 -5.82
N PRO A 278 -9.45 2.83 -6.59
CA PRO A 278 -10.71 3.36 -6.07
C PRO A 278 -11.27 2.54 -4.91
N LEU A 279 -12.00 3.21 -4.01
CA LEU A 279 -12.68 2.57 -2.88
C LEU A 279 -13.61 1.45 -3.35
N GLN A 280 -13.62 0.37 -2.58
CA GLN A 280 -14.46 -0.80 -2.78
C GLN A 280 -15.59 -0.85 -1.76
N GLY A 281 -16.71 -1.43 -2.15
CA GLY A 281 -17.84 -1.60 -1.26
C GLY A 281 -17.53 -2.52 -0.08
N LEU A 282 -18.06 -2.19 1.09
CA LEU A 282 -17.84 -2.99 2.30
C LEU A 282 -18.57 -4.36 2.25
N HIS A 283 -19.67 -4.48 1.50
CA HIS A 283 -20.44 -5.72 1.26
C HIS A 283 -20.72 -6.52 2.55
N HIS A 284 -21.28 -5.86 3.56
CA HIS A 284 -21.63 -6.43 4.88
C HIS A 284 -20.43 -6.89 5.73
N ARG A 285 -19.19 -6.60 5.35
CA ARG A 285 -18.03 -6.84 6.23
C ARG A 285 -18.09 -5.90 7.43
N THR A 286 -17.70 -6.41 8.58
CA THR A 286 -17.55 -5.62 9.80
C THR A 286 -16.11 -5.19 9.96
N ILE A 287 -15.91 -3.91 10.25
CA ILE A 287 -14.59 -3.39 10.64
C ILE A 287 -14.54 -3.42 12.18
N ARG A 288 -13.61 -4.19 12.73
CA ARG A 288 -13.39 -4.29 14.18
C ARG A 288 -12.28 -3.33 14.60
N THR A 289 -12.32 -2.94 15.87
CA THR A 289 -11.28 -2.13 16.49
C THR A 289 -11.05 -2.50 17.93
N ASN A 290 -9.81 -2.31 18.40
CA ASN A 290 -9.45 -2.40 19.81
C ASN A 290 -9.52 -1.04 20.54
N ILE A 291 -10.18 -0.03 19.92
CA ILE A 291 -10.33 1.32 20.45
C ILE A 291 -11.73 1.44 21.02
N ASP A 292 -11.84 1.62 22.32
CA ASP A 292 -13.12 1.89 23.00
C ASP A 292 -13.35 3.40 23.09
N PHE A 293 -13.87 3.99 22.02
CA PHE A 293 -14.12 5.42 21.93
C PHE A 293 -15.57 5.83 22.24
N ARG A 294 -16.50 4.88 22.40
CA ARG A 294 -17.91 5.15 22.75
C ARG A 294 -18.15 5.27 24.25
N ARG A 295 -17.13 5.41 25.03
CA ARG A 295 -17.19 5.44 26.47
C ARG A 295 -17.95 6.68 26.96
N ARG A 296 -18.91 6.45 27.86
CA ARG A 296 -19.52 7.54 28.66
C ARG A 296 -18.53 8.02 29.71
N SER A 297 -18.47 9.33 29.92
CA SER A 297 -17.58 10.00 30.90
C SER A 297 -17.78 9.54 32.36
N ASP A 298 -18.88 8.83 32.65
CA ASP A 298 -19.28 8.31 33.96
C ASP A 298 -18.90 6.84 34.23
N ALA A 299 -18.26 6.17 33.27
CA ALA A 299 -17.89 4.76 33.43
C ALA A 299 -16.75 4.56 34.45
N LYS A 300 -17.01 3.74 35.48
CA LYS A 300 -16.10 3.49 36.61
C LYS A 300 -14.84 2.65 36.32
N CYS A 301 -14.67 2.13 35.10
CA CYS A 301 -13.50 1.32 34.71
C CYS A 301 -12.52 2.14 33.85
N PRO A 302 -11.38 2.58 34.37
CA PRO A 302 -10.49 3.49 33.65
C PRO A 302 -9.58 2.86 32.58
N SER A 303 -9.47 1.55 32.49
CA SER A 303 -8.25 0.94 31.97
C SER A 303 -8.20 0.65 30.47
N MET A 304 -9.28 0.81 29.72
CA MET A 304 -9.32 0.41 28.30
C MET A 304 -9.73 1.49 27.30
N ALA A 305 -10.08 2.68 27.75
CA ALA A 305 -10.43 3.76 26.83
C ALA A 305 -9.20 4.23 26.05
N LYS A 306 -9.22 4.07 24.76
CA LYS A 306 -8.25 4.64 23.82
C LYS A 306 -8.98 5.65 22.96
N ASP A 307 -8.37 6.80 22.78
CA ASP A 307 -8.97 7.83 21.95
C ASP A 307 -8.79 7.49 20.47
N MET A 308 -9.87 7.60 19.71
CA MET A 308 -9.83 7.55 18.26
C MET A 308 -9.09 8.80 17.76
N HIS A 309 -7.91 8.60 17.15
CA HIS A 309 -7.09 9.74 16.71
C HIS A 309 -7.70 10.45 15.51
N TYR A 310 -8.39 9.72 14.64
CA TYR A 310 -9.02 10.25 13.44
C TYR A 310 -10.44 10.75 13.70
N THR A 311 -10.59 11.68 14.65
CA THR A 311 -11.86 12.40 14.89
C THR A 311 -11.88 13.72 14.15
N ASP A 312 -13.07 14.24 13.87
CA ASP A 312 -13.26 15.48 13.12
C ASP A 312 -12.56 16.70 13.77
N GLU A 313 -12.44 16.71 15.09
CA GLU A 313 -11.79 17.81 15.82
C GLU A 313 -10.28 17.93 15.53
N PHE A 314 -9.60 16.82 15.23
CA PHE A 314 -8.16 16.82 14.96
C PHE A 314 -7.81 16.98 13.47
N PHE A 315 -8.66 16.50 12.58
CA PHE A 315 -8.37 16.46 11.14
C PHE A 315 -9.14 17.51 10.34
N PHE A 316 -10.24 18.00 10.89
CA PHE A 316 -11.07 19.03 10.28
C PHE A 316 -11.20 20.22 11.22
N PRO A 317 -10.14 21.05 11.41
CA PRO A 317 -10.33 22.32 12.09
C PRO A 317 -11.40 23.07 11.29
N ALA A 318 -12.59 23.21 11.88
CA ALA A 318 -13.70 23.93 11.31
C ALA A 318 -13.19 25.27 10.80
N ASN A 319 -13.22 25.42 9.47
CA ASN A 319 -13.15 26.69 8.73
C ASN A 319 -12.28 27.82 9.31
N LYS A 320 -10.95 27.69 9.21
CA LYS A 320 -10.06 28.83 9.33
C LYS A 320 -9.84 29.58 8.00
N TRP A 321 -10.59 29.23 6.95
CA TRP A 321 -10.49 29.85 5.62
C TRP A 321 -11.85 30.33 5.12
N GLN A 322 -12.65 30.98 5.97
CA GLN A 322 -13.74 31.86 5.55
C GLN A 322 -13.61 33.17 6.32
N ASP A 323 -13.51 34.24 5.52
CA ASP A 323 -13.49 35.66 5.87
C ASP A 323 -12.14 36.36 5.98
N ASP A 324 -11.49 36.52 4.81
CA ASP A 324 -10.72 37.70 4.46
C ASP A 324 -11.06 38.16 3.04
N GLY A 325 -12.34 38.35 2.78
CA GLY A 325 -12.93 38.78 1.50
C GLY A 325 -13.84 39.97 1.62
N SER A 326 -13.52 40.96 2.48
CA SER A 326 -14.19 42.27 2.44
C SER A 326 -13.20 43.37 2.05
N LEU A 327 -12.84 43.43 0.78
CA LEU A 327 -12.35 44.66 0.17
C LEU A 327 -13.56 45.56 -0.12
N SER A 328 -13.81 46.51 0.79
CA SER A 328 -14.69 47.62 0.55
C SER A 328 -14.10 48.49 -0.55
N HIS A 329 -14.69 48.50 -1.73
CA HIS A 329 -14.54 49.55 -2.70
C HIS A 329 -15.31 50.78 -2.23
N ASN A 330 -14.61 51.72 -1.63
CA ASN A 330 -15.08 53.11 -1.62
C ASN A 330 -14.46 53.84 -2.80
N VAL A 331 -15.29 54.13 -3.80
CA VAL A 331 -15.03 55.09 -4.87
C VAL A 331 -15.60 56.42 -4.43
N VAL A 332 -14.75 57.44 -4.41
CA VAL A 332 -15.11 58.84 -4.60
C VAL A 332 -14.30 59.30 -5.80
#